data_54c8675b52c36f214d3cc196093a56d5
#
_entry.id   54c8675b52c36f214d3cc196093a56d5
#
_cell.length_a   1.000
_cell.length_b   1.000
_cell.length_c   1.000
_cell.angle_alpha   90.00
_cell.angle_beta   90.00
_cell.angle_gamma   90.00
#
_symmetry.space_group_name_H-M   'P 1'
#
loop_
_entity.id
_entity.type
_entity.pdbx_description
1 polymer ?
#
loop_
_entity_poly.entity_id
_entity_poly.type
_entity_poly.pdbx_seq_one_letter_code
_entity_poly.pdbx_strand_id
1 'polypeptide(L)'
;MNTNIQEQEFSGDPEKCTISPTALDTSMIALKANDCLSNAGKIAQMYNFCNIIEGVLCVKNIEDSGINFVCHAWNYDTHTQTYFDETTKLDEIANNIVGKIEYQYFKCYEYSLDFAMTHQKSNGFQYSYDDLIDYMKSKVVETN
;
A
#
# COMPACT_ATOMS: atom_id res chain seq x y z
N MET A 1 4.63 -4.40 -25.61
CA MET A 1 4.32 -4.47 -25.05
C MET A 1 3.68 -4.30 -24.11
N ASN A 2 3.19 -4.19 -23.68
CA ASN A 2 2.84 -3.88 -22.76
C ASN A 2 1.98 -4.68 -21.95
N THR A 3 2.14 -5.95 -21.89
CA THR A 3 1.52 -6.89 -20.99
C THR A 3 1.61 -6.44 -19.56
N ASN A 4 2.63 -5.71 -19.21
CA ASN A 4 2.80 -5.21 -17.85
C ASN A 4 1.66 -4.29 -17.44
N ILE A 5 1.12 -3.54 -18.38
CA ILE A 5 0.02 -2.64 -18.07
C ILE A 5 -1.20 -3.42 -17.63
N GLN A 6 -1.48 -4.53 -18.30
CA GLN A 6 -2.64 -5.35 -17.95
C GLN A 6 -2.47 -6.00 -16.59
N GLU A 7 -1.24 -6.38 -16.25
CA GLU A 7 -0.97 -6.97 -14.96
C GLU A 7 -1.13 -5.97 -13.82
N GLN A 8 -1.07 -4.67 -14.13
CA GLN A 8 -1.19 -3.61 -13.16
C GLN A 8 -2.62 -3.19 -12.91
N GLU A 9 -3.57 -3.66 -13.71
CA GLU A 9 -4.96 -3.25 -13.58
C GLU A 9 -5.69 -4.13 -12.58
N PHE A 10 -6.61 -3.51 -11.83
CA PHE A 10 -7.50 -4.26 -10.97
C PHE A 10 -8.45 -5.10 -11.82
N SER A 11 -8.48 -6.39 -11.60
CA SER A 11 -9.28 -7.29 -12.45
C SER A 11 -10.10 -8.29 -11.65
N GLY A 12 -10.18 -8.16 -10.36
CA GLY A 12 -10.92 -9.11 -9.55
C GLY A 12 -10.85 -8.75 -8.09
N ASP A 13 -10.99 -9.75 -7.24
CA ASP A 13 -10.93 -9.52 -5.81
C ASP A 13 -9.53 -9.05 -5.42
N PRO A 14 -9.43 -8.01 -4.56
CA PRO A 14 -8.15 -7.62 -4.01
C PRO A 14 -7.51 -8.77 -3.24
N GLU A 15 -6.21 -8.86 -3.35
CA GLU A 15 -5.46 -9.93 -2.73
C GLU A 15 -4.95 -9.50 -1.35
N LYS A 16 -5.29 -10.27 -0.32
CA LYS A 16 -4.82 -9.98 1.03
C LYS A 16 -3.32 -10.23 1.11
N CYS A 17 -2.59 -9.27 1.67
CA CYS A 17 -1.14 -9.35 1.83
C CYS A 17 -0.75 -9.45 3.29
N THR A 18 0.29 -10.21 3.56
CA THR A 18 0.92 -10.25 4.88
C THR A 18 2.13 -9.31 4.85
N ILE A 19 2.17 -8.37 5.78
CA ILE A 19 3.26 -7.40 5.86
C ILE A 19 4.36 -7.95 6.75
N SER A 20 5.58 -7.90 6.25
CA SER A 20 6.78 -8.34 6.96
C SER A 20 7.61 -7.16 7.39
N PRO A 21 8.48 -7.32 8.40
CA PRO A 21 9.44 -6.26 8.72
C PRO A 21 10.32 -5.96 7.52
N THR A 22 10.70 -4.71 7.38
CA THR A 22 11.55 -4.26 6.27
C THR A 22 12.96 -4.82 6.44
N ALA A 23 13.47 -5.49 5.41
CA ALA A 23 14.83 -6.01 5.40
C ALA A 23 15.83 -4.99 4.85
N LEU A 24 15.35 -3.92 4.25
CA LEU A 24 16.20 -2.92 3.59
C LEU A 24 16.50 -1.76 4.52
N ASP A 25 17.64 -1.13 4.32
CA ASP A 25 18.00 0.06 5.05
C ASP A 25 17.35 1.27 4.39
N THR A 26 16.35 1.83 5.05
CA THR A 26 15.63 3.01 4.56
C THR A 26 16.04 4.29 5.27
N SER A 27 17.06 4.24 6.13
CA SER A 27 17.45 5.37 6.97
C SER A 27 17.93 6.58 6.16
N MET A 28 18.41 6.37 4.95
CA MET A 28 18.89 7.46 4.09
C MET A 28 17.79 8.04 3.20
N ILE A 29 16.58 7.53 3.31
CA ILE A 29 15.45 8.00 2.49
C ILE A 29 14.62 8.97 3.32
N ALA A 30 14.28 10.12 2.73
CA ALA A 30 13.48 11.14 3.42
C ALA A 30 11.98 10.75 3.35
N LEU A 31 11.59 9.83 4.20
CA LEU A 31 10.20 9.38 4.28
C LEU A 31 9.41 10.28 5.21
N LYS A 32 8.12 10.42 4.94
CA LYS A 32 7.23 11.29 5.72
C LYS A 32 5.95 10.57 6.10
N ALA A 33 5.47 10.84 7.30
CA ALA A 33 4.16 10.33 7.71
C ALA A 33 3.09 10.84 6.75
N ASN A 34 2.07 10.02 6.54
CA ASN A 34 0.90 10.36 5.73
C ASN A 34 1.24 10.64 4.26
N ASP A 35 2.31 10.06 3.75
CA ASP A 35 2.76 10.29 2.38
C ASP A 35 3.10 8.96 1.70
N CYS A 36 2.16 8.02 1.75
CA CYS A 36 2.43 6.62 1.43
C CYS A 36 2.89 6.40 -0.01
N LEU A 37 2.25 7.04 -0.99
CA LEU A 37 2.62 6.82 -2.39
C LEU A 37 3.99 7.39 -2.69
N SER A 38 4.28 8.58 -2.20
CA SER A 38 5.59 9.19 -2.37
C SER A 38 6.68 8.37 -1.69
N ASN A 39 6.40 7.88 -0.48
CA ASN A 39 7.36 7.04 0.25
C ASN A 39 7.66 5.75 -0.51
N ALA A 40 6.61 5.09 -0.99
CA ALA A 40 6.79 3.85 -1.76
C ALA A 40 7.60 4.08 -3.03
N GLY A 41 7.36 5.22 -3.69
CA GLY A 41 8.13 5.60 -4.87
C GLY A 41 9.60 5.87 -4.56
N LYS A 42 9.89 6.55 -3.45
CA LYS A 42 11.26 6.83 -3.05
C LYS A 42 12.02 5.55 -2.71
N ILE A 43 11.36 4.60 -2.08
CA ILE A 43 11.96 3.31 -1.78
C ILE A 43 12.27 2.56 -3.08
N ALA A 44 11.33 2.55 -4.02
CA ALA A 44 11.56 1.91 -5.31
C ALA A 44 12.65 2.59 -6.12
N GLN A 45 12.86 3.89 -5.93
CA GLN A 45 13.93 4.62 -6.59
C GLN A 45 15.30 4.20 -6.04
N MET A 46 15.41 4.01 -4.74
CA MET A 46 16.67 3.57 -4.14
C MET A 46 16.93 2.08 -4.36
N TYR A 47 15.88 1.28 -4.29
CA TYR A 47 15.95 -0.17 -4.44
C TYR A 47 15.05 -0.57 -5.60
N ASN A 48 15.62 -0.57 -6.81
CA ASN A 48 14.83 -0.73 -8.03
C ASN A 48 14.20 -2.11 -8.20
N PHE A 49 14.59 -3.07 -7.38
CA PHE A 49 13.92 -4.38 -7.35
C PHE A 49 12.67 -4.37 -6.50
N CYS A 50 12.34 -3.27 -5.86
CA CYS A 50 11.08 -3.13 -5.12
C CYS A 50 10.02 -2.57 -6.02
N ASN A 51 8.85 -3.21 -6.00
CA ASN A 51 7.67 -2.70 -6.70
C ASN A 51 6.86 -1.82 -5.77
N ILE A 52 5.97 -1.03 -6.39
CA ILE A 52 5.01 -0.19 -5.68
C ILE A 52 3.68 -0.93 -5.70
N ILE A 53 3.04 -1.00 -4.53
CA ILE A 53 1.73 -1.61 -4.38
C ILE A 53 0.73 -0.51 -4.08
N GLU A 54 -0.38 -0.52 -4.78
CA GLU A 54 -1.52 0.33 -4.43
C GLU A 54 -2.68 -0.57 -4.06
N GLY A 55 -3.38 -0.21 -3.01
CA GLY A 55 -4.49 -1.02 -2.56
C GLY A 55 -5.32 -0.35 -1.49
N VAL A 56 -6.01 -1.17 -0.73
CA VAL A 56 -6.89 -0.71 0.34
C VAL A 56 -6.35 -1.23 1.65
N LEU A 57 -6.25 -0.34 2.62
CA LEU A 57 -5.87 -0.66 3.97
C LEU A 57 -7.12 -0.64 4.84
N CYS A 58 -7.42 -1.77 5.46
CA CYS A 58 -8.50 -1.88 6.44
C CYS A 58 -7.88 -1.60 7.80
N VAL A 59 -8.34 -0.54 8.45
CA VAL A 59 -7.79 -0.04 9.71
C VAL A 59 -8.81 -0.29 10.80
N LYS A 60 -8.48 -1.12 11.76
CA LYS A 60 -9.38 -1.44 12.85
C LYS A 60 -8.80 -0.95 14.17
N ASN A 61 -9.56 -0.12 14.87
CA ASN A 61 -9.17 0.34 16.20
C ASN A 61 -9.46 -0.75 17.22
N ILE A 62 -8.43 -1.18 17.94
CA ILE A 62 -8.56 -2.27 18.90
C ILE A 62 -9.51 -1.89 20.04
N GLU A 63 -9.48 -0.63 20.47
CA GLU A 63 -10.24 -0.19 21.63
C GLU A 63 -11.74 -0.12 21.38
N ASP A 64 -12.16 0.41 20.22
CA ASP A 64 -13.57 0.62 19.97
C ASP A 64 -14.13 -0.22 18.82
N SER A 65 -13.28 -1.03 18.21
CA SER A 65 -13.65 -1.92 17.10
C SER A 65 -14.15 -1.17 15.85
N GLY A 66 -13.89 0.13 15.77
CA GLY A 66 -14.22 0.90 14.58
C GLY A 66 -13.35 0.46 13.40
N ILE A 67 -13.97 0.36 12.23
CA ILE A 67 -13.28 -0.09 11.01
C ILE A 67 -13.36 1.01 9.97
N ASN A 68 -12.21 1.36 9.38
CA ASN A 68 -12.13 2.29 8.27
C ASN A 68 -11.36 1.66 7.13
N PHE A 69 -11.67 2.10 5.91
CA PHE A 69 -10.98 1.68 4.70
C PHE A 69 -10.36 2.91 4.06
N VAL A 70 -9.06 2.82 3.77
CA VAL A 70 -8.36 3.95 3.15
C VAL A 70 -7.53 3.46 1.99
N CYS A 71 -7.34 4.33 1.01
CA CYS A 71 -6.40 4.07 -0.07
C CYS A 71 -5.00 4.12 0.51
N HIS A 72 -4.14 3.19 0.08
CA HIS A 72 -2.82 3.11 0.66
C HIS A 72 -1.82 2.58 -0.36
N ALA A 73 -0.55 2.87 -0.14
CA ALA A 73 0.52 2.36 -0.97
C ALA A 73 1.63 1.82 -0.09
N TRP A 74 2.25 0.75 -0.55
CA TRP A 74 3.38 0.12 0.16
C TRP A 74 4.28 -0.54 -0.87
N ASN A 75 5.18 -1.41 -0.44
CA ASN A 75 6.17 -1.98 -1.35
C ASN A 75 6.20 -3.50 -1.30
N TYR A 76 6.67 -4.07 -2.39
CA TYR A 76 6.97 -5.49 -2.49
C TYR A 76 8.44 -5.64 -2.86
N ASP A 77 9.19 -6.38 -2.04
CA ASP A 77 10.61 -6.66 -2.28
C ASP A 77 10.68 -7.96 -3.08
N THR A 78 11.07 -7.86 -4.35
CA THR A 78 11.13 -9.04 -5.21
C THR A 78 12.26 -9.99 -4.85
N HIS A 79 13.29 -9.51 -4.16
CA HIS A 79 14.40 -10.36 -3.73
C HIS A 79 14.00 -11.27 -2.58
N THR A 80 13.34 -10.73 -1.57
CA THR A 80 12.90 -11.51 -0.41
C THR A 80 11.50 -12.07 -0.58
N GLN A 81 10.77 -11.59 -1.59
CA GLN A 81 9.38 -11.98 -1.85
C GLN A 81 8.48 -11.64 -0.67
N THR A 82 8.67 -10.45 -0.12
CA THR A 82 7.89 -9.97 1.02
C THR A 82 7.32 -8.59 0.76
N TYR A 83 6.16 -8.32 1.33
CA TYR A 83 5.55 -6.99 1.36
C TYR A 83 5.97 -6.27 2.64
N PHE A 84 6.23 -4.97 2.54
CA PHE A 84 6.57 -4.18 3.71
C PHE A 84 6.01 -2.76 3.57
N ASP A 85 5.81 -2.10 4.71
CA ASP A 85 5.16 -0.79 4.74
C ASP A 85 5.86 0.10 5.76
N GLU A 86 6.68 1.03 5.28
CA GLU A 86 7.40 1.97 6.14
C GLU A 86 6.54 3.15 6.55
N THR A 87 5.52 3.50 5.74
CA THR A 87 4.69 4.68 6.04
C THR A 87 3.81 4.47 7.26
N THR A 88 3.21 3.29 7.39
CA THR A 88 2.32 3.03 8.52
C THR A 88 3.04 3.15 9.86
N LYS A 89 4.31 2.75 9.92
CA LYS A 89 5.10 2.94 11.14
C LYS A 89 5.23 4.42 11.50
N LEU A 90 5.48 5.25 10.50
CA LEU A 90 5.60 6.70 10.72
C LEU A 90 4.27 7.30 11.13
N ASP A 91 3.18 6.84 10.51
CA ASP A 91 1.84 7.34 10.85
C ASP A 91 1.47 6.99 12.29
N GLU A 92 1.79 5.80 12.73
CA GLU A 92 1.49 5.41 14.12
C GLU A 92 2.24 6.27 15.12
N ILE A 93 3.50 6.55 14.84
CA ILE A 93 4.29 7.40 15.72
C ILE A 93 3.74 8.82 15.70
N ALA A 94 3.47 9.35 14.51
CA ALA A 94 3.00 10.73 14.36
C ALA A 94 1.65 10.96 15.06
N ASN A 95 0.80 9.94 15.09
CA ASN A 95 -0.53 10.04 15.66
C ASN A 95 -0.64 9.43 17.07
N ASN A 96 0.47 8.95 17.60
CA ASN A 96 0.55 8.37 18.94
C ASN A 96 -0.43 7.21 19.12
N ILE A 97 -0.45 6.30 18.13
CA ILE A 97 -1.37 5.15 18.13
C ILE A 97 -0.65 3.81 17.99
N VAL A 98 0.63 3.78 18.33
CA VAL A 98 1.41 2.53 18.26
C VAL A 98 0.75 1.48 19.13
N GLY A 99 0.51 0.30 18.54
CA GLY A 99 -0.11 -0.82 19.25
C GLY A 99 -1.61 -0.73 19.42
N LYS A 100 -2.26 0.29 18.86
CA LYS A 100 -3.71 0.48 19.02
C LYS A 100 -4.52 0.12 17.80
N ILE A 101 -3.87 -0.19 16.70
CA ILE A 101 -4.53 -0.40 15.42
C ILE A 101 -4.14 -1.77 14.86
N GLU A 102 -5.14 -2.48 14.33
CA GLU A 102 -4.91 -3.69 13.53
C GLU A 102 -5.12 -3.35 12.08
N TYR A 103 -4.28 -3.90 11.22
CA TYR A 103 -4.31 -3.60 9.79
C TYR A 103 -4.53 -4.87 8.99
N GLN A 104 -5.33 -4.76 7.92
CA GLN A 104 -5.39 -5.76 6.87
C GLN A 104 -5.10 -5.07 5.56
N TYR A 105 -4.17 -5.62 4.79
CA TYR A 105 -3.71 -5.03 3.54
C TYR A 105 -4.29 -5.82 2.38
N PHE A 106 -4.90 -5.12 1.43
CA PHE A 106 -5.48 -5.74 0.24
C PHE A 106 -4.86 -5.11 -1.00
N LYS A 107 -4.02 -5.89 -1.68
CA LYS A 107 -3.34 -5.44 -2.88
C LYS A 107 -4.32 -5.41 -4.05
N CYS A 108 -4.34 -4.31 -4.79
CA CYS A 108 -5.15 -4.14 -5.98
C CYS A 108 -4.29 -4.02 -7.22
N TYR A 109 -3.17 -3.30 -7.11
CA TYR A 109 -2.26 -3.04 -8.23
C TYR A 109 -0.82 -3.19 -7.76
N GLU A 110 0.01 -3.70 -8.64
CA GLU A 110 1.45 -3.78 -8.38
C GLU A 110 2.19 -3.35 -9.64
N TYR A 111 3.16 -2.47 -9.50
CA TYR A 111 3.89 -1.98 -10.66
C TYR A 111 5.29 -1.51 -10.26
N SER A 112 6.17 -1.43 -11.28
CA SER A 112 7.52 -0.93 -11.10
C SER A 112 7.52 0.59 -11.07
N LEU A 113 8.63 1.15 -10.61
CA LEU A 113 8.81 2.60 -10.68
C LEU A 113 8.75 3.10 -12.13
N ASP A 114 9.32 2.34 -13.06
CA ASP A 114 9.27 2.72 -14.48
C ASP A 114 7.84 2.85 -14.98
N PHE A 115 6.98 1.90 -14.62
CA PHE A 115 5.57 1.99 -14.99
C PHE A 115 4.93 3.24 -14.36
N ALA A 116 5.22 3.49 -13.09
CA ALA A 116 4.66 4.64 -12.39
C ALA A 116 5.05 5.94 -13.07
N MET A 117 6.31 6.05 -13.49
CA MET A 117 6.80 7.27 -14.11
C MET A 117 6.21 7.51 -15.49
N THR A 118 5.89 6.45 -16.24
CA THR A 118 5.28 6.59 -17.55
C THR A 118 3.76 6.79 -17.51
N HIS A 119 3.10 6.32 -16.47
CA HIS A 119 1.64 6.36 -16.37
C HIS A 119 1.16 7.23 -15.22
N GLN A 120 2.04 8.02 -14.64
CA GLN A 120 1.76 8.82 -13.46
C GLN A 120 0.67 9.86 -13.73
N LYS A 121 -0.26 9.96 -12.79
CA LYS A 121 -1.21 11.06 -12.75
C LYS A 121 -0.65 12.16 -11.88
N SER A 122 -1.02 13.41 -12.18
CA SER A 122 -0.41 14.55 -11.53
C SER A 122 -0.71 14.67 -10.04
N ASN A 123 -1.76 14.01 -9.55
CA ASN A 123 -2.25 14.23 -8.19
C ASN A 123 -2.32 12.98 -7.33
N GLY A 124 -1.36 12.12 -7.40
CA GLY A 124 -1.30 11.02 -6.45
C GLY A 124 -1.48 9.65 -7.07
N PHE A 125 -2.39 8.88 -6.52
CA PHE A 125 -2.53 7.47 -6.91
C PHE A 125 -2.77 7.30 -8.40
N GLN A 126 -2.24 6.21 -8.95
CA GLN A 126 -2.38 5.89 -10.37
C GLN A 126 -3.81 5.51 -10.73
N TYR A 127 -4.59 5.07 -9.77
CA TYR A 127 -5.91 4.51 -9.99
C TYR A 127 -6.93 5.16 -9.09
N SER A 128 -8.21 5.07 -9.50
CA SER A 128 -9.33 5.57 -8.69
C SER A 128 -9.80 4.46 -7.75
N TYR A 129 -10.06 4.82 -6.51
CA TYR A 129 -10.40 3.85 -5.48
C TYR A 129 -11.83 3.92 -4.98
N ASP A 130 -12.64 4.86 -5.44
CA ASP A 130 -13.97 5.06 -4.87
C ASP A 130 -14.82 3.78 -4.92
N ASP A 131 -14.94 3.20 -6.11
CA ASP A 131 -15.71 1.97 -6.27
C ASP A 131 -15.06 0.80 -5.56
N LEU A 132 -13.73 0.80 -5.52
CA LEU A 132 -12.98 -0.28 -4.89
C LEU A 132 -13.20 -0.27 -3.39
N ILE A 133 -13.22 0.90 -2.76
CA ILE A 133 -13.46 1.00 -1.33
C ILE A 133 -14.88 0.53 -1.00
N ASP A 134 -15.87 0.90 -1.81
CA ASP A 134 -17.23 0.42 -1.61
C ASP A 134 -17.31 -1.10 -1.72
N TYR A 135 -16.63 -1.66 -2.70
CA TYR A 135 -16.56 -3.11 -2.87
C TYR A 135 -15.93 -3.77 -1.65
N MET A 136 -14.82 -3.22 -1.15
CA MET A 136 -14.15 -3.77 0.01
C MET A 136 -15.00 -3.71 1.27
N LYS A 137 -15.73 -2.62 1.43
CA LYS A 137 -16.63 -2.49 2.59
C LYS A 137 -17.67 -3.60 2.59
N SER A 138 -18.25 -3.90 1.44
CA SER A 138 -19.25 -4.95 1.37
C SER A 138 -18.64 -6.33 1.65
N LYS A 139 -17.43 -6.58 1.15
CA LYS A 139 -16.75 -7.87 1.35
C LYS A 139 -16.40 -8.10 2.82
N VAL A 140 -15.82 -7.11 3.46
CA VAL A 140 -15.37 -7.27 4.85
C VAL A 140 -16.57 -7.40 5.78
N VAL A 141 -17.61 -6.63 5.55
CA VAL A 141 -18.81 -6.71 6.38
C VAL A 141 -19.47 -8.08 6.24
N GLU A 142 -19.49 -8.64 5.03
CA GLU A 142 -20.10 -9.94 4.80
C GLU A 142 -19.35 -11.08 5.50
N THR A 143 -18.02 -10.93 5.63
CA THR A 143 -17.20 -11.98 6.22
C THR A 143 -17.13 -11.88 7.74
N ASN A 144 -17.58 -10.81 8.29
CA ASN A 144 -17.60 -10.61 9.73
C ASN A 144 -18.98 -10.85 10.31
#